data_24eadf7a4eb4d7f61da59a623ede383f
#
_entry.id   24eadf7a4eb4d7f61da59a623ede383f
#
_cell.length_a   1.000
_cell.length_b   1.000
_cell.length_c   1.000
_cell.angle_alpha   90.00
_cell.angle_beta   90.00
_cell.angle_gamma   90.00
#
_symmetry.space_group_name_H-M   'P 1'
#
loop_
_entity.id
_entity.type
_entity.pdbx_description
1 polymer ?
#
loop_
_entity_poly.entity_id
_entity_poly.type
_entity_poly.pdbx_seq_one_letter_code
_entity_poly.pdbx_strand_id
1 'polypeptide(L)'
;MPRIKDGFKGERAIVLPAFLIEELKQDPLGSELYITDIGYYPHAYFHYRKRDTEEVTEFILIYCMEGEGWFELDKHQYAVTANQFFILPEHQAHAYGSNEENPWTIYWIHFNGTKAAFFSAGFDRPKSITPQEDSRIKER
;
A
#
# COMPACT_ATOMS: atom_id res chain seq x y z
N MET A 1 20.52 -2.80 12.91
CA MET A 1 19.70 -3.56 11.93
C MET A 1 19.55 -2.74 10.66
N PRO A 2 19.79 -3.32 9.50
CA PRO A 2 19.57 -2.60 8.27
C PRO A 2 18.09 -2.31 8.07
N ARG A 3 17.81 -1.21 7.39
CA ARG A 3 16.45 -0.83 7.02
C ARG A 3 16.47 -0.56 5.52
N ILE A 4 15.64 -1.28 4.79
CA ILE A 4 15.65 -1.26 3.33
C ILE A 4 14.29 -0.82 2.83
N LYS A 5 14.25 0.23 2.01
CA LYS A 5 12.98 0.72 1.48
C LYS A 5 12.61 0.10 0.13
N ASP A 6 13.59 -0.38 -0.64
CA ASP A 6 13.36 -1.03 -1.92
C ASP A 6 14.61 -1.80 -2.34
N GLY A 7 14.59 -2.43 -3.51
CA GLY A 7 15.73 -3.18 -4.02
C GLY A 7 15.72 -4.65 -3.61
N PHE A 8 14.55 -5.22 -3.34
CA PHE A 8 14.44 -6.62 -2.94
C PHE A 8 14.58 -7.54 -4.16
N LYS A 9 15.23 -8.69 -3.95
CA LYS A 9 15.37 -9.67 -5.03
C LYS A 9 13.98 -10.11 -5.51
N GLY A 10 13.76 -9.99 -6.81
CA GLY A 10 12.49 -10.36 -7.40
C GLY A 10 11.42 -9.27 -7.36
N GLU A 11 11.76 -8.10 -6.86
CA GLU A 11 10.79 -7.03 -6.83
C GLU A 11 10.41 -6.56 -8.22
N ARG A 12 9.20 -6.03 -8.34
CA ARG A 12 8.70 -5.41 -9.56
C ARG A 12 8.01 -4.13 -9.20
N ALA A 13 8.19 -3.11 -10.01
CA ALA A 13 7.51 -1.85 -9.77
C ALA A 13 7.29 -1.13 -11.11
N ILE A 14 6.15 -0.47 -11.20
CA ILE A 14 5.81 0.35 -12.35
C ILE A 14 5.46 1.73 -11.81
N VAL A 15 6.17 2.74 -12.30
CA VAL A 15 5.90 4.13 -11.97
C VAL A 15 5.36 4.77 -13.25
N LEU A 16 4.14 5.30 -13.18
CA LEU A 16 3.53 5.89 -14.36
C LEU A 16 4.25 7.17 -14.75
N PRO A 17 4.46 7.40 -16.07
CA PRO A 17 5.10 8.63 -16.54
C PRO A 17 4.28 9.86 -16.16
N ALA A 18 4.96 10.97 -15.90
CA ALA A 18 4.30 12.21 -15.51
C ALA A 18 3.25 12.68 -16.52
N PHE A 19 3.52 12.51 -17.82
CA PHE A 19 2.56 12.95 -18.84
C PHE A 19 1.26 12.16 -18.76
N LEU A 20 1.32 10.87 -18.44
CA LEU A 20 0.13 10.04 -18.31
C LEU A 20 -0.68 10.44 -17.08
N ILE A 21 -0.01 10.73 -15.98
CA ILE A 21 -0.66 11.20 -14.77
C ILE A 21 -1.39 12.52 -15.02
N GLU A 22 -0.77 13.42 -15.77
CA GLU A 22 -1.41 14.68 -16.14
C GLU A 22 -2.66 14.47 -16.98
N GLU A 23 -2.62 13.51 -17.92
CA GLU A 23 -3.80 13.17 -18.72
C GLU A 23 -4.92 12.61 -17.84
N LEU A 24 -4.58 11.74 -16.87
CA LEU A 24 -5.55 11.17 -15.95
C LEU A 24 -6.20 12.24 -15.08
N LYS A 25 -5.43 13.22 -14.62
CA LYS A 25 -5.95 14.32 -13.81
C LYS A 25 -6.97 15.17 -14.57
N GLN A 26 -6.87 15.23 -15.90
CA GLN A 26 -7.77 16.02 -16.70
C GLN A 26 -8.95 15.22 -17.25
N ASP A 27 -8.90 13.90 -17.14
CA ASP A 27 -9.99 13.04 -17.58
C ASP A 27 -11.13 13.07 -16.57
N PRO A 28 -12.40 13.20 -17.01
CA PRO A 28 -13.53 13.27 -16.07
C PRO A 28 -13.65 12.09 -15.11
N LEU A 29 -13.32 10.88 -15.55
CA LEU A 29 -13.36 9.71 -14.70
C LEU A 29 -12.00 9.43 -14.05
N GLY A 30 -10.93 9.55 -14.81
CA GLY A 30 -9.58 9.30 -14.32
C GLY A 30 -9.20 10.20 -13.16
N SER A 31 -9.66 11.45 -13.18
CA SER A 31 -9.37 12.40 -12.10
C SER A 31 -10.01 12.02 -10.77
N GLU A 32 -11.00 11.16 -10.76
CA GLU A 32 -11.65 10.73 -9.52
C GLU A 32 -10.81 9.71 -8.75
N LEU A 33 -10.13 8.83 -9.47
CA LEU A 33 -9.28 7.81 -8.86
C LEU A 33 -8.28 7.30 -9.89
N TYR A 34 -6.99 7.48 -9.63
CA TYR A 34 -5.93 7.04 -10.54
C TYR A 34 -4.73 6.54 -9.76
N ILE A 35 -4.06 5.55 -10.35
CA ILE A 35 -2.84 4.96 -9.79
C ILE A 35 -1.64 5.72 -10.30
N THR A 36 -0.68 6.00 -9.43
CA THR A 36 0.58 6.65 -9.84
C THR A 36 1.71 5.63 -9.95
N ASP A 37 1.72 4.64 -9.07
CA ASP A 37 2.70 3.57 -9.12
C ASP A 37 2.15 2.33 -8.42
N ILE A 38 2.68 1.18 -8.79
CA ILE A 38 2.27 -0.13 -8.27
C ILE A 38 3.50 -1.02 -8.21
N GLY A 39 3.58 -1.86 -7.19
CA GLY A 39 4.72 -2.72 -7.04
C GLY A 39 4.47 -3.99 -6.26
N TYR A 40 5.47 -4.84 -6.29
CA TYR A 40 5.48 -6.15 -5.65
C TYR A 40 6.84 -6.35 -5.02
N TYR A 41 6.86 -6.62 -3.71
CA TYR A 41 8.08 -6.88 -2.96
C TYR A 41 7.98 -8.26 -2.31
N PRO A 42 8.64 -9.29 -2.88
CA PRO A 42 8.62 -10.63 -2.28
C PRO A 42 9.65 -10.72 -1.15
N HIS A 43 9.24 -11.36 -0.04
CA HIS A 43 10.13 -11.61 1.11
C HIS A 43 10.99 -10.40 1.44
N ALA A 44 10.34 -9.29 1.76
CA ALA A 44 11.02 -8.01 1.90
C ALA A 44 11.76 -7.90 3.23
N TYR A 45 12.92 -8.55 3.31
CA TYR A 45 13.78 -8.52 4.50
C TYR A 45 14.14 -7.10 4.88
N PHE A 46 13.93 -6.76 6.16
CA PHE A 46 14.28 -5.45 6.71
C PHE A 46 13.58 -4.29 6.02
N HIS A 47 12.49 -4.56 5.32
CA HIS A 47 11.70 -3.52 4.68
C HIS A 47 11.20 -2.54 5.75
N TYR A 48 11.47 -1.26 5.53
CA TYR A 48 11.06 -0.19 6.42
C TYR A 48 10.92 1.11 5.65
N ARG A 49 9.84 1.81 5.89
CA ARG A 49 9.62 3.11 5.29
C ARG A 49 8.97 4.03 6.31
N LYS A 50 9.46 5.26 6.37
CA LYS A 50 8.86 6.30 7.20
C LYS A 50 8.72 7.55 6.36
N ARG A 51 7.59 8.22 6.48
CA ARG A 51 7.34 9.47 5.78
C ARG A 51 6.71 10.47 6.73
N ASP A 52 7.18 11.72 6.65
CA ASP A 52 6.57 12.83 7.36
C ASP A 52 5.36 13.34 6.56
N THR A 53 4.54 14.16 7.19
CA THR A 53 3.31 14.66 6.59
C THR A 53 3.49 15.23 5.19
N GLU A 54 4.55 16.03 4.98
CA GLU A 54 4.80 16.66 3.68
C GLU A 54 5.23 15.68 2.61
N GLU A 55 5.76 14.52 3.01
CA GLU A 55 6.21 13.51 2.07
C GLU A 55 5.07 12.60 1.60
N VAL A 56 3.93 12.63 2.28
CA VAL A 56 2.81 11.74 1.95
C VAL A 56 1.86 12.47 1.00
N THR A 57 2.19 12.44 -0.27
CA THR A 57 1.42 13.15 -1.31
C THR A 57 0.36 12.28 -1.96
N GLU A 58 0.30 11.01 -1.61
CA GLU A 58 -0.63 10.05 -2.22
C GLU A 58 -1.15 9.10 -1.16
N PHE A 59 -2.25 8.42 -1.47
CA PHE A 59 -2.74 7.30 -0.68
C PHE A 59 -1.92 6.07 -1.01
N ILE A 60 -1.69 5.22 -0.03
CA ILE A 60 -0.89 4.01 -0.22
C ILE A 60 -1.68 2.82 0.29
N LEU A 61 -1.99 1.88 -0.61
CA LEU A 61 -2.60 0.61 -0.23
C LEU A 61 -1.49 -0.44 -0.19
N ILE A 62 -1.46 -1.21 0.89
CA ILE A 62 -0.51 -2.32 1.01
C ILE A 62 -1.31 -3.57 1.32
N TYR A 63 -1.13 -4.60 0.51
CA TYR A 63 -1.72 -5.93 0.72
C TYR A 63 -0.62 -6.91 1.08
N CYS A 64 -0.76 -7.56 2.23
CA CYS A 64 0.18 -8.57 2.69
C CYS A 64 -0.28 -9.94 2.19
N MET A 65 0.45 -10.50 1.24
CA MET A 65 0.13 -11.79 0.67
C MET A 65 0.64 -12.93 1.54
N GLU A 66 1.84 -12.76 2.10
CA GLU A 66 2.49 -13.75 2.96
C GLU A 66 3.31 -13.04 4.02
N GLY A 67 3.63 -13.76 5.10
CA GLY A 67 4.48 -13.21 6.15
C GLY A 67 3.74 -12.25 7.04
N GLU A 68 4.50 -11.38 7.68
CA GLU A 68 3.96 -10.45 8.65
C GLU A 68 4.68 -9.10 8.57
N GLY A 69 3.99 -8.07 8.99
CA GLY A 69 4.57 -6.76 9.11
C GLY A 69 3.77 -5.90 10.06
N TRP A 70 3.92 -4.60 9.94
CA TRP A 70 3.27 -3.65 10.84
C TRP A 70 3.19 -2.29 10.15
N PHE A 71 2.30 -1.44 10.64
CA PHE A 71 2.34 -0.03 10.29
C PHE A 71 1.95 0.82 11.49
N GLU A 72 2.37 2.07 11.45
CA GLU A 72 2.06 3.06 12.47
C GLU A 72 1.38 4.25 11.80
N LEU A 73 0.27 4.66 12.34
CA LEU A 73 -0.50 5.80 11.85
C LEU A 73 -1.15 6.46 13.06
N ASP A 74 -1.05 7.79 13.14
CA ASP A 74 -1.63 8.55 14.23
C ASP A 74 -1.22 8.01 15.61
N LYS A 75 0.07 7.66 15.74
CA LYS A 75 0.68 7.14 16.98
C LYS A 75 0.16 5.79 17.42
N HIS A 76 -0.63 5.11 16.59
CA HIS A 76 -1.07 3.74 16.84
C HIS A 76 -0.32 2.79 15.94
N GLN A 77 0.12 1.67 16.49
CA GLN A 77 0.82 0.65 15.73
C GLN A 77 -0.09 -0.56 15.55
N TYR A 78 -0.14 -1.07 14.34
CA TYR A 78 -0.99 -2.20 13.98
C TYR A 78 -0.13 -3.32 13.42
N ALA A 79 -0.42 -4.56 13.86
CA ALA A 79 0.20 -5.74 13.27
C ALA A 79 -0.57 -6.12 12.01
N VAL A 80 0.15 -6.61 11.00
CA VAL A 80 -0.43 -7.01 9.73
C VAL A 80 0.02 -8.44 9.44
N THR A 81 -0.94 -9.31 9.12
CA THR A 81 -0.65 -10.71 8.80
C THR A 81 -1.13 -11.03 7.39
N ALA A 82 -0.83 -12.25 6.93
CA ALA A 82 -1.18 -12.67 5.57
C ALA A 82 -2.67 -12.49 5.29
N ASN A 83 -2.98 -12.07 4.08
CA ASN A 83 -4.34 -11.81 3.59
C ASN A 83 -5.01 -10.62 4.24
N GLN A 84 -4.23 -9.68 4.73
CA GLN A 84 -4.74 -8.41 5.23
C GLN A 84 -4.21 -7.27 4.37
N PHE A 85 -4.99 -6.21 4.30
CA PHE A 85 -4.56 -4.99 3.63
C PHE A 85 -4.94 -3.77 4.48
N PHE A 86 -4.33 -2.65 4.16
CA PHE A 86 -4.63 -1.37 4.78
C PHE A 86 -4.31 -0.25 3.81
N ILE A 87 -4.88 0.93 4.05
CA ILE A 87 -4.63 2.11 3.24
C ILE A 87 -4.15 3.24 4.15
N LEU A 88 -3.02 3.81 3.79
CA LEU A 88 -2.45 4.97 4.49
C LEU A 88 -2.92 6.24 3.77
N PRO A 89 -3.61 7.15 4.47
CA PRO A 89 -4.13 8.38 3.84
C PRO A 89 -3.01 9.35 3.46
N GLU A 90 -3.28 10.17 2.46
CA GLU A 90 -2.36 11.25 2.11
C GLU A 90 -2.28 12.28 3.24
N HIS A 91 -1.17 12.99 3.30
CA HIS A 91 -0.93 14.09 4.24
C HIS A 91 -0.94 13.69 5.72
N GLN A 92 -0.74 12.42 6.01
CA GLN A 92 -0.57 11.93 7.38
C GLN A 92 0.75 11.17 7.49
N ALA A 93 1.55 11.53 8.47
CA ALA A 93 2.81 10.85 8.72
C ALA A 93 2.57 9.39 9.07
N HIS A 94 3.43 8.51 8.59
CA HIS A 94 3.29 7.08 8.84
C HIS A 94 4.64 6.37 8.79
N ALA A 95 4.64 5.14 9.29
CA ALA A 95 5.77 4.23 9.12
C ALA A 95 5.21 2.83 8.92
N TYR A 96 5.96 1.98 8.23
CA TYR A 96 5.61 0.56 8.09
C TYR A 96 6.86 -0.26 7.84
N GLY A 97 6.75 -1.56 8.09
CA GLY A 97 7.87 -2.43 7.87
C GLY A 97 7.50 -3.90 7.99
N SER A 98 8.40 -4.77 7.54
CA SER A 98 8.18 -6.20 7.63
C SER A 98 8.73 -6.73 8.94
N ASN A 99 8.24 -7.91 9.34
CA ASN A 99 8.76 -8.63 10.49
C ASN A 99 10.10 -9.24 10.12
N GLU A 100 11.08 -9.15 11.01
CA GLU A 100 12.42 -9.65 10.74
C GLU A 100 12.49 -11.17 10.62
N GLU A 101 11.68 -11.87 11.40
CA GLU A 101 11.71 -13.33 11.41
C GLU A 101 10.79 -13.95 10.36
N ASN A 102 9.79 -13.21 9.93
CA ASN A 102 8.82 -13.68 8.95
C ASN A 102 8.49 -12.54 7.98
N PRO A 103 9.44 -12.16 7.13
CA PRO A 103 9.29 -10.99 6.25
C PRO A 103 8.08 -11.10 5.35
N TRP A 104 7.39 -10.00 5.19
CA TRP A 104 6.20 -10.00 4.36
C TRP A 104 6.52 -9.97 2.87
N THR A 105 5.60 -10.55 2.09
CA THR A 105 5.52 -10.37 0.65
C THR A 105 4.30 -9.50 0.42
N ILE A 106 4.49 -8.38 -0.22
CA ILE A 106 3.42 -7.39 -0.37
C ILE A 106 3.24 -6.95 -1.82
N TYR A 107 1.99 -6.58 -2.14
CA TYR A 107 1.68 -5.72 -3.26
C TYR A 107 1.37 -4.35 -2.69
N TRP A 108 1.80 -3.31 -3.39
CA TRP A 108 1.52 -1.94 -2.95
C TRP A 108 1.08 -1.10 -4.13
N ILE A 109 0.22 -0.14 -3.85
CA ILE A 109 -0.33 0.77 -4.85
C ILE A 109 -0.33 2.17 -4.28
N HIS A 110 0.22 3.12 -5.01
CA HIS A 110 0.07 4.54 -4.71
C HIS A 110 -1.00 5.10 -5.63
N PHE A 111 -1.94 5.85 -5.08
CA PHE A 111 -3.06 6.36 -5.87
C PHE A 111 -3.51 7.71 -5.33
N ASN A 112 -4.26 8.42 -6.16
CA ASN A 112 -4.82 9.71 -5.78
C ASN A 112 -6.11 9.93 -6.56
N GLY A 113 -6.71 11.11 -6.42
CA GLY A 113 -7.94 11.46 -7.10
C GLY A 113 -8.91 12.16 -6.18
N THR A 114 -9.91 12.79 -6.78
CA THR A 114 -10.90 13.57 -6.02
C THR A 114 -11.76 12.72 -5.10
N LYS A 115 -11.86 11.40 -5.39
CA LYS A 115 -12.62 10.46 -4.57
C LYS A 115 -11.76 9.47 -3.81
N ALA A 116 -10.44 9.68 -3.80
CA ALA A 116 -9.53 8.77 -3.12
C ALA A 116 -9.81 8.68 -1.61
N ALA A 117 -10.10 9.81 -0.97
CA ALA A 117 -10.42 9.82 0.46
C ALA A 117 -11.70 9.05 0.76
N PHE A 118 -12.70 9.18 -0.10
CA PHE A 118 -13.97 8.45 0.05
C PHE A 118 -13.75 6.96 -0.10
N PHE A 119 -12.99 6.56 -1.13
CA PHE A 119 -12.67 5.17 -1.39
C PHE A 119 -11.91 4.54 -0.23
N SER A 120 -11.03 5.30 0.40
CA SER A 120 -10.13 4.80 1.46
C SER A 120 -10.76 4.80 2.85
N ALA A 121 -11.91 5.43 3.02
CA ALA A 121 -12.50 5.62 4.34
C ALA A 121 -12.74 4.27 5.03
N GLY A 122 -12.22 4.15 6.27
CA GLY A 122 -12.38 2.94 7.05
C GLY A 122 -11.31 1.87 6.81
N PHE A 123 -10.37 2.11 5.89
CA PHE A 123 -9.32 1.14 5.59
C PHE A 123 -7.95 1.52 6.20
N ASP A 124 -7.93 2.46 7.12
CA ASP A 124 -6.71 2.84 7.84
C ASP A 124 -6.38 1.88 8.99
N ARG A 125 -6.94 0.69 8.93
CA ARG A 125 -6.71 -0.41 9.87
C ARG A 125 -6.60 -1.71 9.08
N PRO A 126 -5.96 -2.76 9.62
CA PRO A 126 -5.86 -4.02 8.89
C PRO A 126 -7.24 -4.62 8.62
N LYS A 127 -7.49 -4.98 7.38
CA LYS A 127 -8.72 -5.63 6.95
C LYS A 127 -8.39 -7.00 6.38
N SER A 128 -9.12 -8.01 6.83
CA SER A 128 -8.88 -9.38 6.38
C SER A 128 -9.81 -9.74 5.22
N ILE A 129 -9.29 -10.55 4.31
CA ILE A 129 -10.11 -11.18 3.27
C ILE A 129 -10.58 -12.50 3.85
N THR A 130 -11.89 -12.67 3.97
CA THR A 130 -12.47 -13.85 4.60
C THR A 130 -12.60 -15.01 3.61
N PRO A 131 -12.70 -16.25 4.11
CA PRO A 131 -12.91 -17.40 3.22
C PRO A 131 -14.12 -17.29 2.32
N GLN A 132 -15.21 -16.66 2.76
CA GLN A 132 -16.41 -16.49 1.94
C GLN A 132 -16.14 -15.57 0.75
N GLU A 133 -15.43 -14.50 0.98
CA GLU A 133 -15.02 -13.57 -0.08
C GLU A 133 -14.10 -14.25 -1.05
N ASP A 134 -13.20 -15.06 -0.53
CA ASP A 134 -12.27 -15.83 -1.32
C ASP A 134 -12.98 -16.81 -2.23
N SER A 135 -14.03 -17.46 -1.73
CA SER A 135 -14.83 -18.37 -2.54
C SER A 135 -15.45 -17.68 -3.75
N ARG A 136 -15.96 -16.48 -3.57
CA ARG A 136 -16.54 -15.72 -4.68
C ARG A 136 -15.50 -15.32 -5.71
N ILE A 137 -14.32 -15.01 -5.27
CA ILE A 137 -13.21 -14.69 -6.17
C ILE A 137 -12.85 -15.90 -7.02
N LYS A 138 -12.84 -17.08 -6.44
CA LYS A 138 -12.49 -18.31 -7.15
C LYS A 138 -13.47 -18.68 -8.27
N GLU A 139 -14.70 -18.24 -8.15
CA GLU A 139 -15.73 -18.53 -9.14
C GLU A 139 -15.59 -17.71 -10.42
N ARG A 140 -14.68 -16.79 -10.43
CA ARG A 140 -14.44 -15.92 -11.57
C ARG A 140 -13.32 -16.50 -12.44
#